data_fde4e9c15641ef46b0b4888f40db0ed0
#
_entry.id   fde4e9c15641ef46b0b4888f40db0ed0
#
_cell.length_a   1.000
_cell.length_b   1.000
_cell.length_c   1.000
_cell.angle_alpha   90.00
_cell.angle_beta   90.00
_cell.angle_gamma   90.00
#
_symmetry.space_group_name_H-M   'P 1'
#
loop_
_entity.id
_entity.type
_entity.pdbx_description
1 polymer ?
#
loop_
_entity_poly.entity_id
_entity_poly.type
_entity_poly.pdbx_seq_one_letter_code
_entity_poly.pdbx_strand_id
1 'polypeptide(L)'
;RRIKDLRKQDFAPSILDFGPVQFILARHFGFCYGVENAIEIAFRTVEENPDKKIFLLSEMIHNPQVNADLEAHGIQFLQDTYGKQLIPFETITKDDIVLIPAFGTTLLIEEKLRQIGIQTEKYNTTCPFVEKVWNRSEAIAKKNYSIIIHGKPNQEETRATFSHAANNAASVVVKD
;
A
#
# COMPACT_ATOMS: atom_id res chain seq x y z
N ARG A 1 3.05 -10.14 19.59
CA ARG A 1 2.39 -11.33 20.20
C ARG A 1 0.89 -11.17 19.99
N ARG A 2 0.32 -11.80 18.96
CA ARG A 2 -1.13 -11.78 18.73
C ARG A 2 -1.81 -12.40 19.93
N ILE A 3 -2.43 -11.56 20.74
CA ILE A 3 -3.44 -12.02 21.70
C ILE A 3 -4.54 -12.61 20.81
N LYS A 4 -4.83 -13.90 20.97
CA LYS A 4 -6.03 -14.51 20.37
C LYS A 4 -7.22 -13.79 21.01
N ASP A 5 -7.73 -12.79 20.30
CA ASP A 5 -8.90 -12.06 20.75
C ASP A 5 -10.11 -13.00 20.61
N LEU A 6 -10.54 -13.59 21.72
CA LEU A 6 -11.71 -14.46 21.77
C LEU A 6 -12.99 -13.75 21.30
N ARG A 7 -12.98 -12.40 21.32
CA ARG A 7 -14.09 -11.58 20.81
C ARG A 7 -14.21 -11.64 19.28
N LYS A 8 -13.20 -12.15 18.56
CA LYS A 8 -13.26 -12.32 17.10
C LYS A 8 -14.29 -13.32 16.62
N GLN A 9 -14.88 -14.09 17.51
CA GLN A 9 -15.97 -15.04 17.19
C GLN A 9 -17.36 -14.41 17.42
N ASP A 10 -17.41 -13.25 18.07
CA ASP A 10 -18.66 -12.51 18.26
C ASP A 10 -18.79 -11.47 17.14
N PHE A 11 -19.68 -11.70 16.21
CA PHE A 11 -20.00 -10.81 15.09
C PHE A 11 -21.27 -9.98 15.32
N ALA A 12 -21.90 -10.11 16.48
CA ALA A 12 -23.11 -9.35 16.79
C ALA A 12 -22.79 -7.84 16.83
N PRO A 13 -23.50 -7.02 16.04
CA PRO A 13 -23.28 -5.58 16.02
C PRO A 13 -23.79 -4.94 17.32
N SER A 14 -23.24 -3.79 17.68
CA SER A 14 -23.83 -2.91 18.68
C SER A 14 -24.94 -2.08 18.05
N ILE A 15 -26.12 -2.07 18.67
CA ILE A 15 -27.26 -1.30 18.20
C ILE A 15 -27.48 -0.13 19.14
N LEU A 16 -27.43 1.09 18.61
CA LEU A 16 -27.78 2.31 19.29
C LEU A 16 -29.14 2.76 18.74
N ASP A 17 -30.18 2.60 19.58
CA ASP A 17 -31.56 2.95 19.22
C ASP A 17 -31.92 4.32 19.79
N PHE A 18 -32.29 5.25 18.93
CA PHE A 18 -32.76 6.59 19.28
C PHE A 18 -34.24 6.80 18.91
N GLY A 19 -35.00 5.71 18.74
CA GLY A 19 -36.39 5.72 18.34
C GLY A 19 -36.57 5.82 16.83
N PRO A 20 -36.62 7.04 16.24
CA PRO A 20 -36.81 7.21 14.79
C PRO A 20 -35.63 6.70 13.95
N VAL A 21 -34.44 6.59 14.54
CA VAL A 21 -33.18 6.18 13.87
C VAL A 21 -32.42 5.20 14.73
N GLN A 22 -31.97 4.14 14.10
CA GLN A 22 -31.06 3.16 14.72
C GLN A 22 -29.70 3.20 14.03
N PHE A 23 -28.62 3.21 14.82
CA PHE A 23 -27.26 3.05 14.33
C PHE A 23 -26.80 1.62 14.64
N ILE A 24 -26.45 0.89 13.58
CA ILE A 24 -25.93 -0.48 13.70
C ILE A 24 -24.43 -0.40 13.47
N LEU A 25 -23.67 -0.55 14.55
CA LEU A 25 -22.20 -0.50 14.51
C LEU A 25 -21.63 -1.90 14.34
N ALA A 26 -20.85 -2.09 13.30
CA ALA A 26 -20.15 -3.35 13.10
C ALA A 26 -19.29 -3.70 14.35
N ARG A 27 -19.23 -4.98 14.70
CA ARG A 27 -18.42 -5.44 15.84
C ARG A 27 -16.93 -5.20 15.64
N HIS A 28 -16.47 -5.35 14.41
CA HIS A 28 -15.09 -5.14 14.01
C HIS A 28 -15.04 -4.05 12.92
N PHE A 29 -14.37 -2.97 13.22
CA PHE A 29 -14.18 -1.84 12.31
C PHE A 29 -12.80 -1.22 12.52
N GLY A 30 -12.37 -0.36 11.62
CA GLY A 30 -11.06 0.26 11.60
C GLY A 30 -10.23 -0.25 10.42
N PHE A 31 -8.96 -0.01 10.49
CA PHE A 31 -8.03 -0.46 9.47
C PHE A 31 -7.78 -1.97 9.54
N CYS A 32 -7.50 -2.58 8.39
CA CYS A 32 -7.03 -3.96 8.37
C CYS A 32 -5.56 -4.03 8.82
N TYR A 33 -5.11 -5.24 9.19
CA TYR A 33 -3.74 -5.47 9.64
C TYR A 33 -2.68 -4.91 8.69
N GLY A 34 -2.87 -5.04 7.38
CA GLY A 34 -1.90 -4.55 6.39
C GLY A 34 -1.77 -3.02 6.41
N VAL A 35 -2.89 -2.33 6.55
CA VAL A 35 -2.92 -0.86 6.63
C VAL A 35 -2.36 -0.37 7.97
N GLU A 36 -2.75 -0.97 9.10
CA GLU A 36 -2.19 -0.62 10.41
C GLU A 36 -0.67 -0.77 10.42
N ASN A 37 -0.17 -1.90 9.90
CA ASN A 37 1.26 -2.16 9.81
C ASN A 37 2.01 -1.15 8.93
N ALA A 38 1.43 -0.77 7.79
CA ALA A 38 2.03 0.21 6.88
C ALA A 38 2.16 1.59 7.55
N ILE A 39 1.10 2.04 8.21
CA ILE A 39 1.09 3.31 8.94
C ILE A 39 2.09 3.28 10.11
N GLU A 40 2.13 2.19 10.88
CA GLU A 40 3.07 2.03 12.00
C GLU A 40 4.52 2.08 11.51
N ILE A 41 4.85 1.39 10.41
CA ILE A 41 6.19 1.44 9.82
C ILE A 41 6.55 2.87 9.42
N ALA A 42 5.63 3.62 8.80
CA ALA A 42 5.91 4.98 8.36
C ALA A 42 6.24 5.91 9.54
N PHE A 43 5.41 5.94 10.58
CA PHE A 43 5.66 6.77 11.76
C PHE A 43 6.95 6.35 12.49
N ARG A 44 7.17 5.06 12.69
CA ARG A 44 8.42 4.55 13.27
C ARG A 44 9.64 4.94 12.45
N THR A 45 9.54 4.93 11.11
CA THR A 45 10.64 5.35 10.24
C THR A 45 11.00 6.81 10.47
N VAL A 46 10.02 7.69 10.67
CA VAL A 46 10.26 9.10 11.02
C VAL A 46 10.95 9.22 12.37
N GLU A 47 10.45 8.53 13.38
CA GLU A 47 11.00 8.57 14.74
C GLU A 47 12.46 8.07 14.82
N GLU A 48 12.75 6.98 14.09
CA GLU A 48 14.08 6.36 14.07
C GLU A 48 15.12 7.11 13.20
N ASN A 49 14.68 8.01 12.31
CA ASN A 49 15.55 8.70 11.35
C ASN A 49 15.29 10.22 11.29
N PRO A 50 15.42 10.95 12.40
CA PRO A 50 15.06 12.37 12.49
C PRO A 50 15.90 13.28 11.57
N ASP A 51 17.12 12.85 11.23
CA ASP A 51 18.06 13.63 10.40
C ASP A 51 17.98 13.29 8.90
N LYS A 52 17.10 12.36 8.49
CA LYS A 52 17.00 11.94 7.11
C LYS A 52 15.79 12.54 6.42
N LYS A 53 15.92 12.77 5.10
CA LYS A 53 14.76 13.03 4.26
C LYS A 53 14.02 11.72 4.04
N ILE A 54 12.73 11.76 4.31
CA ILE A 54 11.85 10.60 4.16
C ILE A 54 10.80 10.94 3.10
N PHE A 55 10.78 10.11 2.09
CA PHE A 55 9.81 10.19 1.01
C PHE A 55 8.84 9.01 1.10
N LEU A 56 7.62 9.23 0.70
CA LEU A 56 6.65 8.20 0.39
C LEU A 56 6.41 8.22 -1.11
N LEU A 57 6.47 7.07 -1.75
CA LEU A 57 6.39 6.99 -3.21
C LEU A 57 5.10 7.61 -3.75
N SER A 58 3.97 7.37 -3.08
CA SER A 58 2.67 7.99 -3.33
C SER A 58 1.85 7.99 -2.03
N GLU A 59 0.53 8.16 -2.08
CA GLU A 59 -0.30 8.04 -0.87
C GLU A 59 -0.10 6.68 -0.18
N MET A 60 0.00 6.68 1.16
CA MET A 60 0.13 5.44 1.93
C MET A 60 -1.08 4.53 1.74
N ILE A 61 -2.25 5.13 1.79
CA ILE A 61 -3.56 4.53 1.57
C ILE A 61 -4.52 5.62 1.06
N HIS A 62 -5.66 5.24 0.51
CA HIS A 62 -6.70 6.20 0.10
C HIS A 62 -7.46 6.78 1.31
N ASN A 63 -6.72 7.43 2.20
CA ASN A 63 -7.26 8.13 3.35
C ASN A 63 -6.56 9.49 3.52
N PRO A 64 -7.24 10.60 3.18
CA PRO A 64 -6.64 11.93 3.22
C PRO A 64 -6.11 12.33 4.60
N GLN A 65 -6.76 11.90 5.68
CA GLN A 65 -6.32 12.24 7.03
C GLN A 65 -4.98 11.56 7.36
N VAL A 66 -4.83 10.29 7.03
CA VAL A 66 -3.56 9.56 7.25
C VAL A 66 -2.43 10.20 6.45
N ASN A 67 -2.69 10.54 5.18
CA ASN A 67 -1.68 11.15 4.32
C ASN A 67 -1.29 12.55 4.82
N ALA A 68 -2.26 13.37 5.27
CA ALA A 68 -1.99 14.67 5.87
C ALA A 68 -1.18 14.56 7.18
N ASP A 69 -1.47 13.56 8.01
CA ASP A 69 -0.71 13.31 9.24
C ASP A 69 0.75 12.91 8.93
N LEU A 70 0.98 12.10 7.88
CA LEU A 70 2.34 11.75 7.43
C LEU A 70 3.09 12.97 6.89
N GLU A 71 2.45 13.83 6.10
CA GLU A 71 3.04 15.10 5.63
C GLU A 71 3.39 16.04 6.81
N ALA A 72 2.51 16.15 7.80
CA ALA A 72 2.75 16.96 8.99
C ALA A 72 3.96 16.48 9.80
N HIS A 73 4.33 15.20 9.68
CA HIS A 73 5.54 14.62 10.26
C HIS A 73 6.77 14.70 9.34
N GLY A 74 6.70 15.45 8.24
CA GLY A 74 7.82 15.73 7.35
C GLY A 74 8.05 14.74 6.21
N ILE A 75 7.14 13.79 6.01
CA ILE A 75 7.19 12.90 4.84
C ILE A 75 6.75 13.66 3.59
N GLN A 76 7.48 13.51 2.49
CA GLN A 76 7.18 14.14 1.21
C GLN A 76 6.74 13.09 0.18
N PHE A 77 5.73 13.39 -0.62
CA PHE A 77 5.25 12.47 -1.66
C PHE A 77 6.02 12.66 -2.98
N LEU A 78 6.50 11.56 -3.56
CA LEU A 78 7.22 11.58 -4.83
C LEU A 78 6.28 11.65 -6.03
N GLN A 79 5.13 11.02 -5.94
CA GLN A 79 4.12 10.94 -7.00
C GLN A 79 2.71 11.13 -6.42
N ASP A 80 1.78 11.52 -7.29
CA ASP A 80 0.36 11.41 -6.99
C ASP A 80 -0.15 9.96 -7.21
N THR A 81 -1.41 9.70 -6.89
CA THR A 81 -2.05 8.38 -7.04
C THR A 81 -2.15 7.89 -8.49
N TYR A 82 -1.99 8.78 -9.46
CA TYR A 82 -1.98 8.46 -10.88
C TYR A 82 -0.55 8.19 -11.42
N GLY A 83 0.47 8.38 -10.58
CA GLY A 83 1.87 8.21 -10.94
C GLY A 83 2.50 9.43 -11.59
N LYS A 84 1.84 10.59 -11.51
CA LYS A 84 2.44 11.87 -11.91
C LYS A 84 3.48 12.26 -10.89
N GLN A 85 4.69 12.48 -11.34
CA GLN A 85 5.82 12.86 -10.51
C GLN A 85 5.59 14.27 -9.91
N LEU A 86 5.71 14.37 -8.58
CA LEU A 86 5.65 15.61 -7.80
C LEU A 86 7.06 16.10 -7.45
N ILE A 87 7.94 15.17 -7.11
CA ILE A 87 9.36 15.44 -6.82
C ILE A 87 10.19 14.61 -7.78
N PRO A 88 11.17 15.20 -8.48
CA PRO A 88 12.02 14.48 -9.41
C PRO A 88 12.84 13.38 -8.71
N PHE A 89 12.83 12.15 -9.24
CA PHE A 89 13.63 11.04 -8.71
C PHE A 89 15.12 11.34 -8.71
N GLU A 90 15.57 12.19 -9.61
CA GLU A 90 16.96 12.63 -9.75
C GLU A 90 17.44 13.45 -8.54
N THR A 91 16.51 13.96 -7.71
CA THR A 91 16.84 14.69 -6.48
C THR A 91 17.03 13.79 -5.28
N ILE A 92 16.69 12.51 -5.39
CA ILE A 92 16.79 11.52 -4.33
C ILE A 92 18.19 10.90 -4.37
N THR A 93 18.76 10.71 -3.20
CA THR A 93 20.07 10.10 -3.02
C THR A 93 19.96 8.78 -2.24
N LYS A 94 21.02 7.98 -2.28
CA LYS A 94 21.10 6.72 -1.51
C LYS A 94 20.99 6.90 0.01
N ASP A 95 21.20 8.13 0.50
CA ASP A 95 21.14 8.46 1.93
C ASP A 95 19.72 8.80 2.40
N ASP A 96 18.82 9.04 1.44
CA ASP A 96 17.41 9.28 1.70
C ASP A 96 16.64 7.98 1.92
N ILE A 97 15.46 8.08 2.51
CA ILE A 97 14.56 6.95 2.73
C ILE A 97 13.35 7.11 1.81
N VAL A 98 12.98 6.04 1.12
CA VAL A 98 11.75 5.97 0.32
C VAL A 98 10.88 4.83 0.83
N LEU A 99 9.71 5.18 1.36
CA LEU A 99 8.67 4.24 1.75
C LEU A 99 7.85 3.82 0.52
N ILE A 100 7.63 2.53 0.36
CA ILE A 100 6.69 1.99 -0.63
C ILE A 100 5.32 1.86 0.03
N PRO A 101 4.24 2.39 -0.55
CA PRO A 101 2.92 2.41 0.09
C PRO A 101 2.29 1.02 0.24
N ALA A 102 1.19 0.93 0.98
CA ALA A 102 0.48 -0.33 1.21
C ALA A 102 -0.02 -1.03 -0.06
N PHE A 103 -0.19 -0.29 -1.14
CA PHE A 103 -0.57 -0.83 -2.47
C PHE A 103 0.60 -1.46 -3.24
N GLY A 104 1.84 -1.24 -2.74
CA GLY A 104 3.05 -1.58 -3.46
C GLY A 104 3.36 -0.62 -4.60
N THR A 105 4.18 -1.05 -5.53
CA THR A 105 4.53 -0.28 -6.71
C THR A 105 4.85 -1.18 -7.91
N THR A 106 5.16 -0.58 -9.05
CA THR A 106 5.55 -1.30 -10.25
C THR A 106 7.02 -1.73 -10.18
N LEU A 107 7.34 -2.85 -10.83
CA LEU A 107 8.73 -3.34 -10.94
C LEU A 107 9.68 -2.30 -11.54
N LEU A 108 9.19 -1.48 -12.47
CA LEU A 108 9.98 -0.39 -13.08
C LEU A 108 10.40 0.64 -12.03
N ILE A 109 9.51 1.03 -11.14
CA ILE A 109 9.81 1.99 -10.07
C ILE A 109 10.74 1.36 -9.03
N GLU A 110 10.52 0.10 -8.65
CA GLU A 110 11.43 -0.62 -7.74
C GLU A 110 12.85 -0.67 -8.30
N GLU A 111 12.99 -0.98 -9.59
CA GLU A 111 14.29 -1.00 -10.24
C GLU A 111 14.93 0.39 -10.28
N LYS A 112 14.14 1.45 -10.59
CA LYS A 112 14.64 2.84 -10.57
C LYS A 112 15.16 3.23 -9.18
N LEU A 113 14.43 2.91 -8.11
CA LEU A 113 14.84 3.17 -6.73
C LEU A 113 16.12 2.38 -6.37
N ARG A 114 16.21 1.12 -6.81
CA ARG A 114 17.39 0.29 -6.59
C ARG A 114 18.62 0.85 -7.30
N GLN A 115 18.47 1.39 -8.52
CA GLN A 115 19.56 2.04 -9.25
C GLN A 115 20.07 3.31 -8.58
N ILE A 116 19.20 4.04 -7.88
CA ILE A 116 19.60 5.18 -7.03
C ILE A 116 20.37 4.71 -5.77
N GLY A 117 20.19 3.46 -5.37
CA GLY A 117 20.78 2.87 -4.16
C GLY A 117 19.87 2.90 -2.94
N ILE A 118 18.56 3.10 -3.15
CA ILE A 118 17.55 3.06 -2.08
C ILE A 118 17.34 1.61 -1.59
N GLN A 119 17.28 1.44 -0.28
CA GLN A 119 17.01 0.15 0.37
C GLN A 119 15.49 -0.13 0.38
N THR A 120 14.96 -0.51 -0.78
CA THR A 120 13.51 -0.70 -0.96
C THR A 120 12.92 -1.76 -0.04
N GLU A 121 13.63 -2.85 0.21
CA GLU A 121 13.15 -3.98 1.04
C GLU A 121 12.92 -3.57 2.49
N LYS A 122 13.78 -2.70 3.04
CA LYS A 122 13.71 -2.25 4.43
C LYS A 122 12.48 -1.39 4.72
N TYR A 123 12.08 -0.62 3.74
CA TYR A 123 11.02 0.39 3.86
C TYR A 123 9.80 0.08 2.98
N ASN A 124 9.63 -1.19 2.64
CA ASN A 124 8.48 -1.69 1.92
C ASN A 124 7.32 -1.91 2.88
N THR A 125 6.25 -1.15 2.71
CA THR A 125 5.03 -1.29 3.51
C THR A 125 3.90 -1.98 2.75
N THR A 126 4.22 -2.61 1.62
CA THR A 126 3.23 -3.34 0.81
C THR A 126 2.44 -4.32 1.69
N CYS A 127 1.14 -4.25 1.58
CA CYS A 127 0.27 -5.13 2.33
C CYS A 127 0.52 -6.59 1.96
N PRO A 128 0.72 -7.50 2.93
CA PRO A 128 0.96 -8.93 2.64
C PRO A 128 -0.15 -9.60 1.82
N PHE A 129 -1.37 -9.05 1.85
CA PHE A 129 -2.45 -9.54 1.00
C PHE A 129 -2.28 -9.13 -0.47
N VAL A 130 -1.68 -7.97 -0.74
CA VAL A 130 -1.30 -7.52 -2.09
C VAL A 130 -0.18 -8.42 -2.63
N GLU A 131 0.88 -8.60 -1.86
CA GLU A 131 1.98 -9.53 -2.23
C GLU A 131 1.49 -10.94 -2.50
N LYS A 132 0.50 -11.41 -1.73
CA LYS A 132 -0.12 -12.72 -1.96
C LYS A 132 -0.81 -12.82 -3.33
N VAL A 133 -1.42 -11.74 -3.82
CA VAL A 133 -1.99 -11.69 -5.17
C VAL A 133 -0.88 -11.80 -6.22
N TRP A 134 0.23 -11.07 -6.04
CA TRP A 134 1.37 -11.13 -6.96
C TRP A 134 2.01 -12.52 -7.01
N ASN A 135 2.26 -13.12 -5.86
CA ASN A 135 2.80 -14.49 -5.76
C ASN A 135 1.83 -15.52 -6.39
N ARG A 136 0.52 -15.30 -6.29
CA ARG A 136 -0.47 -16.14 -6.93
C ARG A 136 -0.44 -15.99 -8.45
N SER A 137 -0.27 -14.78 -8.94
CA SER A 137 -0.12 -14.48 -10.37
C SER A 137 1.09 -15.20 -10.97
N GLU A 138 2.24 -15.19 -10.28
CA GLU A 138 3.43 -15.95 -10.68
C GLU A 138 3.16 -17.47 -10.74
N ALA A 139 2.48 -18.01 -9.73
CA ALA A 139 2.14 -19.43 -9.70
C ALA A 139 1.17 -19.85 -10.81
N ILE A 140 0.30 -18.94 -11.24
CA ILE A 140 -0.62 -19.14 -12.36
C ILE A 140 0.14 -19.08 -13.69
N ALA A 141 1.06 -18.14 -13.82
CA ALA A 141 1.93 -18.00 -14.99
C ALA A 141 2.72 -19.29 -15.32
N LYS A 142 3.25 -19.95 -14.30
CA LYS A 142 3.95 -21.25 -14.44
C LYS A 142 3.09 -22.37 -15.01
N LYS A 143 1.77 -22.18 -15.07
CA LYS A 143 0.81 -23.11 -15.67
C LYS A 143 0.35 -22.69 -17.08
N ASN A 144 1.01 -21.69 -17.67
CA ASN A 144 0.69 -21.12 -18.99
C ASN A 144 -0.71 -20.51 -19.11
N TYR A 145 -1.27 -19.98 -18.02
CA TYR A 145 -2.52 -19.23 -18.06
C TYR A 145 -2.24 -17.73 -18.30
N SER A 146 -3.16 -17.08 -19.01
CA SER A 146 -3.24 -15.62 -19.07
C SER A 146 -3.94 -15.06 -17.85
N ILE A 147 -3.63 -13.82 -17.49
CA ILE A 147 -4.19 -13.15 -16.31
C ILE A 147 -5.04 -11.96 -16.77
N ILE A 148 -6.28 -11.96 -16.33
CA ILE A 148 -7.20 -10.83 -16.52
C ILE A 148 -7.34 -10.12 -15.18
N ILE A 149 -7.05 -8.82 -15.19
CA ILE A 149 -7.18 -7.95 -14.01
C ILE A 149 -8.35 -7.02 -14.28
N HIS A 150 -9.41 -7.15 -13.50
CA HIS A 150 -10.56 -6.25 -13.56
C HIS A 150 -10.32 -5.06 -12.63
N GLY A 151 -10.27 -3.85 -13.20
CA GLY A 151 -10.00 -2.64 -12.42
C GLY A 151 -9.75 -1.41 -13.29
N LYS A 152 -9.58 -0.27 -12.64
CA LYS A 152 -9.24 0.98 -13.31
C LYS A 152 -7.74 1.02 -13.63
N PRO A 153 -7.32 1.09 -14.91
CA PRO A 153 -5.92 0.96 -15.29
C PRO A 153 -4.97 1.97 -14.63
N ASN A 154 -5.49 3.15 -14.27
CA ASN A 154 -4.70 4.24 -13.72
C ASN A 154 -4.61 4.23 -12.19
N GLN A 155 -5.28 3.30 -11.49
CA GLN A 155 -5.16 3.17 -10.04
C GLN A 155 -3.86 2.46 -9.66
N GLU A 156 -3.28 2.84 -8.54
CA GLU A 156 -1.98 2.32 -8.07
C GLU A 156 -1.99 0.82 -7.90
N GLU A 157 -3.03 0.27 -7.27
CA GLU A 157 -3.19 -1.18 -7.04
C GLU A 157 -3.24 -1.95 -8.36
N THR A 158 -3.93 -1.40 -9.35
CA THR A 158 -4.05 -2.02 -10.66
C THR A 158 -2.72 -1.96 -11.41
N ARG A 159 -2.02 -0.81 -11.37
CA ARG A 159 -0.71 -0.65 -12.01
C ARG A 159 0.34 -1.57 -11.40
N ALA A 160 0.41 -1.62 -10.06
CA ALA A 160 1.33 -2.49 -9.34
C ALA A 160 1.04 -3.96 -9.67
N THR A 161 -0.20 -4.40 -9.49
CA THR A 161 -0.60 -5.79 -9.76
C THR A 161 -0.39 -6.18 -11.23
N PHE A 162 -0.71 -5.29 -12.17
CA PHE A 162 -0.45 -5.53 -13.60
C PHE A 162 1.05 -5.68 -13.88
N SER A 163 1.88 -4.81 -13.33
CA SER A 163 3.33 -4.86 -13.51
C SER A 163 3.91 -6.20 -13.06
N HIS A 164 3.52 -6.69 -11.89
CA HIS A 164 3.97 -7.97 -11.35
C HIS A 164 3.40 -9.16 -12.14
N ALA A 165 2.14 -9.09 -12.56
CA ALA A 165 1.50 -10.14 -13.36
C ALA A 165 2.10 -10.23 -14.77
N ALA A 166 2.25 -9.10 -15.45
CA ALA A 166 2.75 -9.01 -16.83
C ALA A 166 4.21 -9.42 -16.96
N ASN A 167 4.99 -9.33 -15.90
CA ASN A 167 6.36 -9.84 -15.90
C ASN A 167 6.43 -11.37 -16.04
N ASN A 168 5.38 -12.07 -15.67
CA ASN A 168 5.37 -13.52 -15.60
C ASN A 168 4.42 -14.19 -16.61
N ALA A 169 3.35 -13.50 -17.04
CA ALA A 169 2.33 -14.05 -17.94
C ALA A 169 1.72 -12.99 -18.84
N ALA A 170 1.13 -13.43 -19.94
CA ALA A 170 0.27 -12.57 -20.75
C ALA A 170 -0.87 -12.02 -19.87
N SER A 171 -0.89 -10.72 -19.67
CA SER A 171 -1.81 -10.07 -18.74
C SER A 171 -2.53 -8.91 -19.41
N VAL A 172 -3.78 -8.68 -19.03
CA VAL A 172 -4.59 -7.56 -19.53
C VAL A 172 -5.41 -6.96 -18.40
N VAL A 173 -5.52 -5.63 -18.39
CA VAL A 173 -6.44 -4.91 -17.52
C VAL A 173 -7.72 -4.66 -18.29
N VAL A 174 -8.85 -5.04 -17.72
CA VAL A 174 -10.18 -4.76 -18.27
C VAL A 174 -10.92 -3.83 -17.31
N LYS A 175 -11.54 -2.82 -17.88
CA LYS A 175 -12.49 -1.93 -17.22
C LYS A 175 -13.89 -2.32 -17.68
N ASP A 176 -14.91 -2.08 -16.86
CA ASP A 176 -16.32 -2.35 -17.17
C ASP A 176 -16.74 -1.85 -18.56
#